data_838ff8ef7bebcaddfa2c54e5d3024a22
#
_entry.id   838ff8ef7bebcaddfa2c54e5d3024a22
#
_cell.length_a   1.000
_cell.length_b   1.000
_cell.length_c   1.000
_cell.angle_alpha   90.00
_cell.angle_beta   90.00
_cell.angle_gamma   90.00
#
_symmetry.space_group_name_H-M   'P 1'
#
loop_
_entity.id
_entity.type
_entity.pdbx_description
1 polymer ?
#
loop_
_entity_poly.entity_id
_entity_poly.type
_entity_poly.pdbx_seq_one_letter_code
_entity_poly.pdbx_strand_id
1 'polypeptide(L)'
;MHKGKGVLTVFMAAVCFFVASTMLYGFDEKQVQTLKKTNNCKKCDLSGAKLSNLFLEYADLSGANLSGADLSNAMLANANLSKANLTNANLSNANLSYVVLTGADVTKANLNKAYLDQATWINGKMCKVGSIGVCK
;
A
#
# COMPACT_ATOMS: atom_id res chain seq x y z
N MET A 1 3.94 -40.81 42.31
CA MET A 1 3.26 -40.86 41.02
C MET A 1 2.37 -39.64 40.82
N HIS A 2 2.87 -38.53 40.22
CA HIS A 2 2.01 -37.51 39.66
C HIS A 2 2.61 -37.02 38.35
N LYS A 3 1.90 -37.35 37.27
CA LYS A 3 2.24 -37.08 35.88
C LYS A 3 1.86 -35.65 35.52
N GLY A 4 2.80 -34.91 34.97
CA GLY A 4 2.55 -33.59 34.38
C GLY A 4 1.56 -33.66 33.21
N LYS A 5 0.50 -32.91 33.36
CA LYS A 5 -0.37 -32.48 32.27
C LYS A 5 -0.38 -30.97 32.29
N GLY A 6 0.25 -30.35 31.33
CA GLY A 6 0.14 -28.89 31.25
C GLY A 6 1.12 -28.14 30.38
N VAL A 7 1.60 -28.71 29.26
CA VAL A 7 2.47 -27.95 28.36
C VAL A 7 1.93 -27.91 26.91
N LEU A 8 0.84 -28.63 26.59
CA LEU A 8 0.38 -28.75 25.21
C LEU A 8 -0.71 -27.74 24.80
N THR A 9 -1.28 -26.99 25.75
CA THR A 9 -2.42 -26.09 25.46
C THR A 9 -2.02 -24.64 25.14
N VAL A 10 -0.79 -24.22 25.43
CA VAL A 10 -0.37 -22.84 25.21
C VAL A 10 0.12 -22.58 23.78
N PHE A 11 0.64 -23.61 23.08
CA PHE A 11 1.11 -23.46 21.71
C PHE A 11 -0.02 -23.38 20.67
N MET A 12 -1.18 -23.98 20.90
CA MET A 12 -2.31 -23.94 19.98
C MET A 12 -3.03 -22.59 19.96
N ALA A 13 -3.07 -21.87 21.08
CA ALA A 13 -3.70 -20.55 21.16
C ALA A 13 -2.91 -19.46 20.39
N ALA A 14 -1.58 -19.55 20.38
CA ALA A 14 -0.73 -18.59 19.66
C ALA A 14 -0.83 -18.75 18.12
N VAL A 15 -0.96 -19.98 17.64
CA VAL A 15 -1.09 -20.25 16.18
C VAL A 15 -2.47 -19.83 15.67
N CYS A 16 -3.54 -20.04 16.45
CA CYS A 16 -4.89 -19.57 16.07
C CYS A 16 -5.01 -18.04 16.07
N PHE A 17 -4.28 -17.33 16.95
CA PHE A 17 -4.28 -15.86 16.94
C PHE A 17 -3.59 -15.27 15.72
N PHE A 18 -2.54 -15.92 15.22
CA PHE A 18 -1.82 -15.45 14.03
C PHE A 18 -2.60 -15.67 12.73
N VAL A 19 -3.32 -16.80 12.61
CA VAL A 19 -4.16 -17.09 11.44
C VAL A 19 -5.43 -16.24 11.44
N ALA A 20 -6.00 -15.94 12.63
CA ALA A 20 -7.19 -15.09 12.72
C ALA A 20 -6.92 -13.62 12.39
N SER A 21 -5.69 -13.11 12.61
CA SER A 21 -5.35 -11.72 12.29
C SER A 21 -5.20 -11.49 10.78
N THR A 22 -4.77 -12.50 10.01
CA THR A 22 -4.64 -12.37 8.55
C THR A 22 -5.98 -12.38 7.83
N MET A 23 -7.01 -13.03 8.40
CA MET A 23 -8.37 -13.01 7.83
C MET A 23 -9.18 -11.75 8.15
N LEU A 24 -8.77 -10.97 9.17
CA LEU A 24 -9.52 -9.79 9.60
C LEU A 24 -9.15 -8.51 8.85
N TYR A 25 -7.99 -8.44 8.21
CA TYR A 25 -7.46 -7.21 7.60
C TYR A 25 -7.41 -7.20 6.07
N GLY A 26 -7.72 -8.30 5.39
CA GLY A 26 -7.81 -8.34 3.92
C GLY A 26 -6.48 -8.23 3.17
N PHE A 27 -5.35 -7.93 3.84
CA PHE A 27 -4.03 -7.83 3.23
C PHE A 27 -3.04 -8.85 3.82
N ASP A 28 -2.02 -9.20 3.05
CA ASP A 28 -0.96 -10.10 3.50
C ASP A 28 0.12 -9.31 4.27
N GLU A 29 0.13 -9.43 5.60
CA GLU A 29 1.10 -8.76 6.47
C GLU A 29 2.55 -9.03 6.06
N LYS A 30 2.85 -10.23 5.56
CA LYS A 30 4.18 -10.59 5.06
C LYS A 30 4.59 -9.72 3.86
N GLN A 31 3.64 -9.40 2.99
CA GLN A 31 3.89 -8.53 1.83
C GLN A 31 4.10 -7.08 2.27
N VAL A 32 3.38 -6.60 3.28
CA VAL A 32 3.63 -5.29 3.89
C VAL A 32 5.03 -5.21 4.47
N GLN A 33 5.48 -6.24 5.20
CA GLN A 33 6.85 -6.28 5.74
C GLN A 33 7.90 -6.35 4.61
N THR A 34 7.60 -7.06 3.53
CA THR A 34 8.47 -7.11 2.34
C THR A 34 8.61 -5.72 1.72
N LEU A 35 7.49 -5.01 1.52
CA LEU A 35 7.50 -3.65 1.02
C LEU A 35 8.35 -2.72 1.89
N LYS A 36 8.12 -2.73 3.21
CA LYS A 36 8.87 -1.89 4.16
C LYS A 36 10.38 -2.17 4.15
N LYS A 37 10.78 -3.40 3.91
CA LYS A 37 12.18 -3.83 3.95
C LYS A 37 12.91 -3.60 2.62
N THR A 38 12.23 -3.78 1.49
CA THR A 38 12.88 -3.86 0.17
C THR A 38 12.44 -2.77 -0.80
N ASN A 39 11.43 -1.96 -0.46
CA ASN A 39 10.75 -1.04 -1.39
C ASN A 39 10.23 -1.74 -2.67
N ASN A 40 10.07 -3.06 -2.65
CA ASN A 40 9.60 -3.82 -3.80
C ASN A 40 8.43 -4.72 -3.41
N CYS A 41 7.28 -4.43 -4.00
CA CYS A 41 6.06 -5.22 -3.80
C CYS A 41 5.22 -5.29 -5.08
N LYS A 42 5.89 -5.62 -6.17
CA LYS A 42 5.29 -5.80 -7.49
C LYS A 42 4.21 -6.88 -7.45
N LYS A 43 3.00 -6.54 -7.91
CA LYS A 43 1.82 -7.42 -7.90
C LYS A 43 1.42 -7.96 -6.52
N CYS A 44 1.88 -7.35 -5.42
CA CYS A 44 1.46 -7.71 -4.07
C CYS A 44 -0.03 -7.44 -3.82
N ASP A 45 -0.61 -8.19 -2.89
CA ASP A 45 -1.90 -7.86 -2.31
C ASP A 45 -1.70 -7.03 -1.03
N LEU A 46 -1.94 -5.74 -1.15
CA LEU A 46 -1.85 -4.73 -0.10
C LEU A 46 -3.23 -4.07 0.14
N SER A 47 -4.31 -4.78 -0.24
CA SER A 47 -5.67 -4.25 -0.12
C SER A 47 -6.03 -3.95 1.33
N GLY A 48 -6.48 -2.73 1.61
CA GLY A 48 -6.79 -2.25 2.96
C GLY A 48 -5.59 -2.07 3.89
N ALA A 49 -4.36 -2.23 3.40
CA ALA A 49 -3.16 -2.09 4.22
C ALA A 49 -2.99 -0.68 4.78
N LYS A 50 -2.47 -0.59 6.01
CA LYS A 50 -2.11 0.67 6.67
C LYS A 50 -0.68 1.06 6.29
N LEU A 51 -0.55 1.92 5.30
CA LEU A 51 0.73 2.37 4.73
C LEU A 51 0.93 3.89 4.91
N SER A 52 0.15 4.52 5.81
CA SER A 52 0.25 5.96 6.05
C SER A 52 1.62 6.35 6.63
N ASN A 53 2.09 7.53 6.23
CA ASN A 53 3.38 8.10 6.66
C ASN A 53 4.63 7.27 6.30
N LEU A 54 4.51 6.24 5.46
CA LEU A 54 5.67 5.44 5.06
C LEU A 54 6.55 6.16 4.04
N PHE A 55 7.86 5.89 4.13
CA PHE A 55 8.86 6.30 3.14
C PHE A 55 8.90 5.22 2.05
N LEU A 56 8.30 5.51 0.90
CA LEU A 56 8.15 4.59 -0.23
C LEU A 56 8.68 5.21 -1.53
N GLU A 57 9.63 6.16 -1.40
CA GLU A 57 10.29 6.74 -2.56
C GLU A 57 10.99 5.64 -3.36
N TYR A 58 10.84 5.72 -4.68
CA TYR A 58 11.38 4.75 -5.64
C TYR A 58 10.81 3.34 -5.47
N ALA A 59 9.75 3.13 -4.68
CA ALA A 59 9.14 1.81 -4.52
C ALA A 59 8.59 1.27 -5.85
N ASP A 60 8.79 -0.03 -6.10
CA ASP A 60 8.10 -0.74 -7.18
C ASP A 60 6.83 -1.41 -6.64
N LEU A 61 5.71 -0.75 -6.88
CA LEU A 61 4.35 -1.19 -6.57
C LEU A 61 3.56 -1.50 -7.84
N SER A 62 4.26 -1.75 -8.95
CA SER A 62 3.61 -1.98 -10.24
C SER A 62 2.70 -3.20 -10.19
N GLY A 63 1.44 -3.00 -10.62
CA GLY A 63 0.41 -4.02 -10.62
C GLY A 63 -0.06 -4.46 -9.22
N ALA A 64 0.36 -3.81 -8.14
CA ALA A 64 -0.09 -4.14 -6.78
C ALA A 64 -1.58 -3.85 -6.59
N ASN A 65 -2.24 -4.65 -5.79
CA ASN A 65 -3.59 -4.38 -5.31
C ASN A 65 -3.50 -3.52 -4.04
N LEU A 66 -3.79 -2.26 -4.17
CA LEU A 66 -3.82 -1.24 -3.10
C LEU A 66 -5.25 -0.75 -2.83
N SER A 67 -6.26 -1.53 -3.25
CA SER A 67 -7.66 -1.13 -3.08
C SER A 67 -7.99 -0.91 -1.60
N GLY A 68 -8.57 0.26 -1.29
CA GLY A 68 -8.90 0.65 0.09
C GLY A 68 -7.70 0.85 1.02
N ALA A 69 -6.46 0.78 0.54
CA ALA A 69 -5.28 1.02 1.36
C ALA A 69 -5.21 2.48 1.86
N ASP A 70 -4.68 2.67 3.06
CA ASP A 70 -4.38 3.99 3.59
C ASP A 70 -2.92 4.35 3.30
N LEU A 71 -2.72 5.23 2.33
CA LEU A 71 -1.44 5.80 1.90
C LEU A 71 -1.35 7.30 2.24
N SER A 72 -2.18 7.77 3.18
CA SER A 72 -2.18 9.19 3.57
C SER A 72 -0.81 9.63 4.10
N ASN A 73 -0.37 10.81 3.66
CA ASN A 73 0.95 11.36 3.98
C ASN A 73 2.15 10.48 3.57
N ALA A 74 1.96 9.42 2.80
CA ALA A 74 3.08 8.58 2.34
C ALA A 74 3.99 9.34 1.38
N MET A 75 5.29 9.10 1.46
CA MET A 75 6.29 9.62 0.53
C MET A 75 6.48 8.61 -0.61
N LEU A 76 5.84 8.86 -1.74
CA LEU A 76 5.83 8.00 -2.94
C LEU A 76 6.55 8.65 -4.13
N ALA A 77 7.37 9.66 -3.90
CA ALA A 77 8.07 10.34 -4.98
C ALA A 77 8.91 9.34 -5.81
N ASN A 78 8.82 9.42 -7.13
CA ASN A 78 9.48 8.51 -8.08
C ASN A 78 9.05 7.03 -7.98
N ALA A 79 8.01 6.69 -7.21
CA ALA A 79 7.53 5.30 -7.14
C ALA A 79 6.86 4.87 -8.45
N ASN A 80 6.87 3.58 -8.71
CA ASN A 80 6.18 2.96 -9.83
C ASN A 80 4.86 2.34 -9.36
N LEU A 81 3.74 2.97 -9.66
CA LEU A 81 2.38 2.51 -9.42
C LEU A 81 1.66 2.11 -10.73
N SER A 82 2.43 1.86 -11.80
CA SER A 82 1.84 1.49 -13.08
C SER A 82 0.96 0.24 -12.95
N LYS A 83 -0.24 0.29 -13.53
CA LYS A 83 -1.24 -0.79 -13.47
C LYS A 83 -1.66 -1.21 -12.06
N ALA A 84 -1.36 -0.43 -11.01
CA ALA A 84 -1.82 -0.70 -9.65
C ALA A 84 -3.34 -0.47 -9.54
N ASN A 85 -3.99 -1.25 -8.70
CA ASN A 85 -5.37 -1.01 -8.30
C ASN A 85 -5.39 -0.12 -7.04
N LEU A 86 -5.77 1.14 -7.21
CA LEU A 86 -5.89 2.14 -6.14
C LEU A 86 -7.35 2.49 -5.84
N THR A 87 -8.30 1.64 -6.24
CA THR A 87 -9.73 1.92 -6.01
C THR A 87 -10.02 2.14 -4.53
N ASN A 88 -10.72 3.24 -4.21
CA ASN A 88 -11.02 3.65 -2.83
C ASN A 88 -9.78 3.85 -1.92
N ALA A 89 -8.56 3.89 -2.43
CA ALA A 89 -7.37 4.16 -1.64
C ALA A 89 -7.36 5.60 -1.11
N ASN A 90 -6.81 5.79 0.08
CA ASN A 90 -6.59 7.11 0.65
C ASN A 90 -5.15 7.58 0.38
N LEU A 91 -4.98 8.52 -0.53
CA LEU A 91 -3.71 9.16 -0.90
C LEU A 91 -3.65 10.63 -0.47
N SER A 92 -4.50 11.03 0.48
CA SER A 92 -4.54 12.42 0.92
C SER A 92 -3.18 12.88 1.49
N ASN A 93 -2.75 14.06 1.07
CA ASN A 93 -1.45 14.66 1.40
C ASN A 93 -0.23 13.81 1.00
N ALA A 94 -0.37 12.73 0.24
CA ALA A 94 0.76 11.93 -0.21
C ALA A 94 1.65 12.73 -1.19
N ASN A 95 2.95 12.48 -1.13
CA ASN A 95 3.87 12.99 -2.14
C ASN A 95 3.97 12.00 -3.30
N LEU A 96 3.30 12.32 -4.41
CA LEU A 96 3.27 11.55 -5.65
C LEU A 96 4.06 12.26 -6.76
N SER A 97 5.00 13.13 -6.43
CA SER A 97 5.82 13.82 -7.43
C SER A 97 6.64 12.80 -8.23
N TYR A 98 6.65 12.94 -9.55
CA TYR A 98 7.37 12.04 -10.47
C TYR A 98 6.90 10.58 -10.44
N VAL A 99 5.78 10.26 -9.77
CA VAL A 99 5.24 8.90 -9.74
C VAL A 99 4.77 8.44 -11.12
N VAL A 100 4.88 7.14 -11.39
CA VAL A 100 4.33 6.54 -12.61
C VAL A 100 3.01 5.86 -12.29
N LEU A 101 1.89 6.38 -12.82
CA LEU A 101 0.52 5.87 -12.63
C LEU A 101 -0.07 5.30 -13.92
N THR A 102 0.71 5.11 -14.97
CA THR A 102 0.19 4.64 -16.27
C THR A 102 -0.62 3.36 -16.13
N GLY A 103 -1.88 3.41 -16.54
CA GLY A 103 -2.80 2.27 -16.48
C GLY A 103 -3.27 1.90 -15.07
N ALA A 104 -2.97 2.70 -14.04
CA ALA A 104 -3.50 2.50 -12.70
C ALA A 104 -5.00 2.82 -12.64
N ASP A 105 -5.72 2.10 -11.79
CA ASP A 105 -7.13 2.40 -11.48
C ASP A 105 -7.19 3.24 -10.20
N VAL A 106 -7.53 4.53 -10.36
CA VAL A 106 -7.68 5.50 -9.26
C VAL A 106 -9.15 5.80 -8.95
N THR A 107 -10.07 4.94 -9.37
CA THR A 107 -11.51 5.13 -9.16
C THR A 107 -11.81 5.31 -7.69
N LYS A 108 -12.47 6.43 -7.34
CA LYS A 108 -12.80 6.83 -5.96
C LYS A 108 -11.58 6.94 -5.01
N ALA A 109 -10.36 6.98 -5.52
CA ALA A 109 -9.19 7.28 -4.69
C ALA A 109 -9.28 8.72 -4.15
N ASN A 110 -8.93 8.91 -2.89
CA ASN A 110 -8.85 10.23 -2.28
C ASN A 110 -7.46 10.83 -2.52
N LEU A 111 -7.37 11.78 -3.44
CA LEU A 111 -6.13 12.51 -3.78
C LEU A 111 -6.08 13.92 -3.15
N ASN A 112 -6.94 14.22 -2.18
CA ASN A 112 -7.01 15.57 -1.60
C ASN A 112 -5.64 16.01 -1.09
N LYS A 113 -5.16 17.17 -1.60
CA LYS A 113 -3.84 17.73 -1.29
C LYS A 113 -2.63 16.83 -1.63
N ALA A 114 -2.81 15.76 -2.41
CA ALA A 114 -1.69 14.98 -2.90
C ALA A 114 -0.84 15.82 -3.90
N TYR A 115 0.47 15.72 -3.80
CA TYR A 115 1.40 16.40 -4.71
C TYR A 115 1.62 15.51 -5.93
N LEU A 116 1.31 16.00 -7.13
CA LEU A 116 1.37 15.27 -8.41
C LEU A 116 2.34 15.95 -9.39
N ASP A 117 3.28 16.73 -8.89
CA ASP A 117 4.24 17.45 -9.74
C ASP A 117 4.98 16.47 -10.65
N GLN A 118 4.89 16.68 -11.96
CA GLN A 118 5.52 15.85 -12.98
C GLN A 118 5.21 14.34 -12.88
N ALA A 119 4.14 13.96 -12.19
CA ALA A 119 3.67 12.59 -12.21
C ALA A 119 3.24 12.17 -13.63
N THR A 120 3.52 10.92 -13.99
CA THR A 120 2.96 10.33 -15.21
C THR A 120 1.58 9.76 -14.89
N TRP A 121 0.53 10.44 -15.37
CA TRP A 121 -0.86 10.11 -15.04
C TRP A 121 -1.32 8.79 -15.69
N ILE A 122 -2.52 8.34 -15.33
CA ILE A 122 -3.11 7.06 -15.78
C ILE A 122 -3.16 6.87 -17.31
N ASN A 123 -3.25 7.97 -18.04
CA ASN A 123 -3.27 8.00 -19.52
C ASN A 123 -1.88 8.21 -20.15
N GLY A 124 -0.82 8.14 -19.35
CA GLY A 124 0.56 8.35 -19.81
C GLY A 124 0.99 9.81 -20.00
N LYS A 125 0.09 10.79 -19.74
CA LYS A 125 0.45 12.22 -19.82
C LYS A 125 1.12 12.68 -18.53
N MET A 126 2.06 13.59 -18.65
CA MET A 126 2.74 14.20 -17.50
C MET A 126 1.90 15.31 -16.89
N CYS A 127 1.74 15.31 -15.59
CA CYS A 127 1.12 16.39 -14.83
C CYS A 127 2.04 17.60 -14.78
N LYS A 128 1.48 18.81 -14.82
CA LYS A 128 2.26 20.04 -14.71
C LYS A 128 2.77 20.25 -13.29
N VAL A 129 3.83 21.03 -13.15
CA VAL A 129 4.27 21.55 -11.85
C VAL A 129 3.13 22.31 -11.17
N GLY A 130 2.96 22.15 -9.86
CA GLY A 130 1.85 22.73 -9.10
C GLY A 130 0.55 21.94 -9.22
N SER A 131 0.59 20.68 -9.68
CA SER A 131 -0.57 19.77 -9.66
C SER A 131 -0.78 19.24 -8.25
N ILE A 132 -1.84 19.72 -7.58
CA ILE A 132 -2.21 19.32 -6.22
C ILE A 132 -3.63 18.76 -6.25
N GLY A 133 -3.81 17.53 -5.79
CA GLY A 133 -5.10 16.82 -5.75
C GLY A 133 -5.67 16.42 -7.11
N VAL A 134 -5.17 17.02 -8.19
CA VAL A 134 -5.59 16.75 -9.57
C VAL A 134 -4.43 16.97 -10.53
N CYS A 135 -4.29 16.12 -11.52
CA CYS A 135 -3.32 16.28 -12.61
C CYS A 135 -3.79 17.40 -13.58
N LYS A 136 -2.99 18.45 -13.71
CA LYS A 136 -3.26 19.60 -14.59
C LYS A 136 -2.52 19.47 -15.91
#